data_c4b0659eaec37eb4d937d3eca80a578c
#
_entry.id   c4b0659eaec37eb4d937d3eca80a578c
#
_cell.length_a   1.000
_cell.length_b   1.000
_cell.length_c   1.000
_cell.angle_alpha   90.00
_cell.angle_beta   90.00
_cell.angle_gamma   90.00
#
_symmetry.space_group_name_H-M   'P 1'
#
loop_
_entity.id
_entity.type
_entity.pdbx_description
1 polymer ?
#
loop_
_entity_poly.entity_id
_entity_poly.type
_entity_poly.pdbx_seq_one_letter_code
_entity_poly.pdbx_strand_id
1 'polypeptide(L)'
;MRIHRILKRTRHARNASRNDGGFTLIELIIVSLITPIIIGALAAGLVAVFSLQSSAANRLADTGDAQVVLASYQPDVQSAMTITTASTGSPQCGTGTELLGMEWNLDVTTGFYQTVVSYVEVANGSSNPTTVNLVRQFCTGPGTTEVGPSTPVSSTVLSYDLPTTQIAPTVTCNPVSACANLSAQYISTTAVTNVSFPITEPKSDYSYTMVATPAVAAAVVDTGSPITSSTLTSCGFASPGSGYYASTMCFVDFTPLTGNALAAATTTGGCLEMSVQLPSAYTLYFCMNISGPTLPGNSPPLAHSLPTWTNGFLGNNVNGAPFYTNVPGAPAIYQNVQGATNTVTLSNITVVNPQGVPATGWEATSADAESTDTGESITWNSNVPLTVIPNDQTGYDTPTDPVGNACQAGAGLTGNGTTTVECAEGSASAGLKTGTAMVEAETPTTLSATMVGTGLEAVTFGLMLS
;
A
#
# COMPACT_ATOMS: atom_id res chain seq x y z
N MET A 1 -1.90 -55.77 4.24
CA MET A 1 -2.33 -56.73 5.28
C MET A 1 -3.84 -56.94 5.09
N ARG A 2 -4.20 -58.17 4.62
CA ARG A 2 -5.59 -58.57 4.28
C ARG A 2 -6.30 -59.03 5.52
N ILE A 3 -7.52 -58.56 5.77
CA ILE A 3 -8.43 -59.26 6.68
C ILE A 3 -9.80 -59.37 5.99
N HIS A 4 -10.04 -60.58 5.47
CA HIS A 4 -11.34 -61.04 5.05
C HIS A 4 -12.14 -61.42 6.33
N ARG A 5 -13.34 -60.90 6.50
CA ARG A 5 -14.35 -61.45 7.41
C ARG A 5 -15.56 -61.90 6.57
N ILE A 6 -15.68 -63.19 6.48
CA ILE A 6 -16.81 -63.91 5.95
C ILE A 6 -17.92 -63.89 7.02
N LEU A 7 -19.06 -63.27 6.70
CA LEU A 7 -20.28 -63.34 7.48
C LEU A 7 -21.20 -64.37 6.83
N LYS A 8 -21.30 -65.53 7.46
CA LYS A 8 -22.32 -66.56 7.21
C LYS A 8 -23.71 -65.97 7.47
N ARG A 9 -24.53 -65.84 6.43
CA ARG A 9 -25.97 -65.57 6.51
C ARG A 9 -26.70 -66.92 6.73
N THR A 10 -27.22 -67.13 7.94
CA THR A 10 -28.25 -68.13 8.22
C THR A 10 -29.59 -67.65 7.63
N ARG A 11 -30.06 -68.39 6.64
CA ARG A 11 -31.42 -68.23 6.09
C ARG A 11 -32.40 -68.86 7.08
N HIS A 12 -33.15 -68.03 7.83
CA HIS A 12 -34.38 -68.46 8.45
C HIS A 12 -35.52 -68.23 7.43
N ALA A 13 -35.99 -69.35 6.81
CA ALA A 13 -37.23 -69.37 6.06
C ALA A 13 -38.39 -69.22 7.06
N ARG A 14 -38.95 -68.03 7.19
CA ARG A 14 -40.28 -67.85 7.81
C ARG A 14 -41.30 -68.04 6.73
N ASN A 15 -42.04 -69.14 6.80
CA ASN A 15 -43.33 -69.32 6.15
C ASN A 15 -44.27 -68.26 6.70
N ALA A 16 -44.40 -67.10 6.04
CA ALA A 16 -45.47 -66.14 6.23
C ALA A 16 -46.65 -66.64 5.38
N SER A 17 -47.66 -67.13 6.02
CA SER A 17 -49.00 -67.34 5.47
C SER A 17 -49.39 -66.01 4.79
N ARG A 18 -49.47 -66.04 3.45
CA ARG A 18 -50.06 -64.95 2.67
C ARG A 18 -51.58 -65.03 2.91
N ASN A 19 -52.07 -64.19 3.83
CA ASN A 19 -53.48 -63.78 3.75
C ASN A 19 -53.59 -62.80 2.58
N ASP A 20 -54.00 -63.31 1.42
CA ASP A 20 -54.43 -62.52 0.28
C ASP A 20 -55.79 -61.88 0.62
N GLY A 21 -55.76 -60.89 1.53
CA GLY A 21 -56.86 -59.97 1.71
C GLY A 21 -56.98 -59.08 0.47
N GLY A 22 -57.89 -59.42 -0.42
CA GLY A 22 -58.16 -58.59 -1.57
C GLY A 22 -58.55 -57.19 -1.14
N PHE A 23 -58.01 -56.18 -1.83
CA PHE A 23 -58.35 -54.77 -1.59
C PHE A 23 -59.86 -54.55 -1.73
N THR A 24 -60.42 -53.86 -0.76
CA THR A 24 -61.83 -53.47 -0.86
C THR A 24 -61.95 -52.33 -1.89
N LEU A 25 -63.11 -52.30 -2.56
CA LEU A 25 -63.41 -51.25 -3.59
C LEU A 25 -63.25 -49.85 -2.99
N ILE A 26 -63.53 -49.67 -1.69
CA ILE A 26 -63.41 -48.42 -1.02
C ILE A 26 -61.96 -48.00 -0.81
N GLU A 27 -61.04 -48.94 -0.48
CA GLU A 27 -59.62 -48.68 -0.35
C GLU A 27 -59.01 -48.25 -1.67
N LEU A 28 -59.43 -48.86 -2.79
CA LEU A 28 -58.93 -48.48 -4.10
C LEU A 28 -59.39 -47.10 -4.52
N ILE A 29 -60.61 -46.71 -4.18
CA ILE A 29 -61.13 -45.36 -4.40
C ILE A 29 -60.37 -44.32 -3.58
N ILE A 30 -60.14 -44.60 -2.31
CA ILE A 30 -59.40 -43.66 -1.41
C ILE A 30 -57.96 -43.49 -1.91
N VAL A 31 -57.26 -44.56 -2.26
CA VAL A 31 -55.88 -44.49 -2.75
C VAL A 31 -55.82 -43.76 -4.09
N SER A 32 -56.76 -44.04 -5.00
CA SER A 32 -56.77 -43.31 -6.29
C SER A 32 -57.05 -41.82 -6.17
N LEU A 33 -57.70 -41.40 -5.11
CA LEU A 33 -58.03 -39.99 -4.86
C LEU A 33 -56.91 -39.25 -4.08
N ILE A 34 -56.24 -39.95 -3.15
CA ILE A 34 -55.20 -39.35 -2.35
C ILE A 34 -53.84 -39.32 -3.06
N THR A 35 -53.53 -40.38 -3.83
CA THR A 35 -52.23 -40.53 -4.51
C THR A 35 -51.93 -39.36 -5.45
N PRO A 36 -52.81 -38.87 -6.35
CA PRO A 36 -52.50 -37.73 -7.19
C PRO A 36 -52.32 -36.43 -6.43
N ILE A 37 -52.99 -36.25 -5.28
CA ILE A 37 -52.82 -35.08 -4.42
C ILE A 37 -51.40 -35.07 -3.78
N ILE A 38 -50.95 -36.20 -3.27
CA ILE A 38 -49.62 -36.34 -2.68
C ILE A 38 -48.55 -36.16 -3.77
N ILE A 39 -48.72 -36.80 -4.95
CA ILE A 39 -47.77 -36.64 -6.06
C ILE A 39 -47.74 -35.19 -6.54
N GLY A 40 -48.87 -34.51 -6.64
CA GLY A 40 -48.97 -33.12 -7.00
C GLY A 40 -48.25 -32.19 -5.99
N ALA A 41 -48.46 -32.42 -4.70
CA ALA A 41 -47.79 -31.67 -3.64
C ALA A 41 -46.27 -31.88 -3.64
N LEU A 42 -45.81 -33.13 -3.83
CA LEU A 42 -44.38 -33.44 -3.93
C LEU A 42 -43.74 -32.82 -5.16
N ALA A 43 -44.42 -32.89 -6.33
CA ALA A 43 -43.94 -32.27 -7.54
C ALA A 43 -43.81 -30.73 -7.40
N ALA A 44 -44.82 -30.08 -6.83
CA ALA A 44 -44.79 -28.64 -6.58
C ALA A 44 -43.66 -28.26 -5.61
N GLY A 45 -43.48 -29.05 -4.55
CA GLY A 45 -42.38 -28.86 -3.60
C GLY A 45 -41.02 -29.02 -4.26
N LEU A 46 -40.85 -30.02 -5.12
CA LEU A 46 -39.59 -30.27 -5.82
C LEU A 46 -39.26 -29.13 -6.80
N VAL A 47 -40.24 -28.64 -7.57
CA VAL A 47 -40.07 -27.48 -8.46
C VAL A 47 -39.67 -26.23 -7.67
N ALA A 48 -40.29 -25.97 -6.48
CA ALA A 48 -39.93 -24.86 -5.63
C ALA A 48 -38.47 -24.96 -5.10
N VAL A 49 -38.05 -26.17 -4.70
CA VAL A 49 -36.67 -26.41 -4.25
C VAL A 49 -35.67 -26.17 -5.38
N PHE A 50 -35.91 -26.68 -6.59
CA PHE A 50 -35.02 -26.46 -7.71
C PHE A 50 -34.92 -24.98 -8.12
N SER A 51 -36.03 -24.25 -8.09
CA SER A 51 -36.00 -22.82 -8.38
C SER A 51 -35.23 -22.01 -7.33
N LEU A 52 -35.39 -22.35 -6.06
CA LEU A 52 -34.60 -21.72 -4.99
C LEU A 52 -33.11 -22.07 -5.09
N GLN A 53 -32.79 -23.30 -5.44
CA GLN A 53 -31.40 -23.73 -5.57
C GLN A 53 -30.70 -23.02 -6.74
N SER A 54 -31.37 -22.85 -7.89
CA SER A 54 -30.80 -22.09 -9.01
C SER A 54 -30.60 -20.62 -8.68
N SER A 55 -31.55 -19.99 -7.98
CA SER A 55 -31.42 -18.60 -7.54
C SER A 55 -30.27 -18.42 -6.54
N ALA A 56 -30.11 -19.34 -5.59
CA ALA A 56 -29.02 -19.32 -4.64
C ALA A 56 -27.65 -19.53 -5.32
N ALA A 57 -27.57 -20.45 -6.28
CA ALA A 57 -26.35 -20.70 -7.03
C ALA A 57 -25.93 -19.48 -7.87
N ASN A 58 -26.88 -18.81 -8.53
CA ASN A 58 -26.61 -17.60 -9.29
C ASN A 58 -26.10 -16.48 -8.39
N ARG A 59 -26.75 -16.22 -7.24
CA ARG A 59 -26.29 -15.20 -6.28
C ARG A 59 -24.89 -15.48 -5.74
N LEU A 60 -24.55 -16.75 -5.50
CA LEU A 60 -23.22 -17.13 -5.04
C LEU A 60 -22.16 -16.88 -6.12
N ALA A 61 -22.46 -17.20 -7.37
CA ALA A 61 -21.58 -16.92 -8.51
C ALA A 61 -21.35 -15.40 -8.67
N ASP A 62 -22.43 -14.62 -8.68
CA ASP A 62 -22.35 -13.15 -8.83
C ASP A 62 -21.59 -12.48 -7.66
N THR A 63 -21.75 -13.03 -6.44
CA THR A 63 -20.95 -12.54 -5.29
C THR A 63 -19.48 -12.89 -5.44
N GLY A 64 -19.17 -14.05 -6.01
CA GLY A 64 -17.79 -14.45 -6.34
C GLY A 64 -17.16 -13.52 -7.36
N ASP A 65 -17.87 -13.21 -8.43
CA ASP A 65 -17.42 -12.27 -9.47
C ASP A 65 -17.19 -10.87 -8.88
N ALA A 66 -18.10 -10.37 -8.04
CA ALA A 66 -17.96 -9.10 -7.35
C ALA A 66 -16.68 -9.03 -6.48
N GLN A 67 -16.33 -10.12 -5.79
CA GLN A 67 -15.10 -10.16 -4.99
C GLN A 67 -13.83 -10.12 -5.86
N VAL A 68 -13.84 -10.81 -6.99
CA VAL A 68 -12.71 -10.80 -7.93
C VAL A 68 -12.52 -9.40 -8.53
N VAL A 69 -13.63 -8.75 -8.91
CA VAL A 69 -13.57 -7.38 -9.43
C VAL A 69 -13.02 -6.41 -8.40
N LEU A 70 -13.53 -6.46 -7.16
CA LEU A 70 -13.08 -5.57 -6.07
C LEU A 70 -11.60 -5.77 -5.73
N ALA A 71 -11.12 -7.01 -5.74
CA ALA A 71 -9.72 -7.32 -5.45
C ALA A 71 -8.74 -6.68 -6.45
N SER A 72 -9.18 -6.42 -7.69
CA SER A 72 -8.38 -5.76 -8.70
C SER A 72 -8.65 -4.26 -8.81
N TYR A 73 -9.92 -3.87 -8.73
CA TYR A 73 -10.37 -2.50 -8.96
C TYR A 73 -9.82 -1.49 -7.94
N GLN A 74 -9.89 -1.83 -6.66
CA GLN A 74 -9.47 -0.92 -5.62
C GLN A 74 -7.96 -0.60 -5.70
N PRO A 75 -7.05 -1.60 -5.81
CA PRO A 75 -5.63 -1.32 -6.00
C PRO A 75 -5.33 -0.54 -7.28
N ASP A 76 -5.99 -0.85 -8.39
CA ASP A 76 -5.76 -0.16 -9.66
C ASP A 76 -6.13 1.32 -9.56
N VAL A 77 -7.31 1.64 -9.01
CA VAL A 77 -7.73 3.05 -8.80
C VAL A 77 -6.81 3.77 -7.82
N GLN A 78 -6.41 3.10 -6.73
CA GLN A 78 -5.50 3.69 -5.75
C GLN A 78 -4.12 3.99 -6.34
N SER A 79 -3.66 3.17 -7.28
CA SER A 79 -2.36 3.34 -7.93
C SER A 79 -2.40 4.37 -9.07
N ALA A 80 -3.57 4.70 -9.59
CA ALA A 80 -3.71 5.54 -10.77
C ALA A 80 -3.16 6.96 -10.56
N MET A 81 -2.23 7.37 -11.40
CA MET A 81 -1.74 8.76 -11.52
C MET A 81 -2.54 9.54 -12.55
N THR A 82 -2.99 8.87 -13.60
CA THR A 82 -3.91 9.42 -14.60
C THR A 82 -5.07 8.45 -14.82
N ILE A 83 -6.20 9.01 -15.25
CA ILE A 83 -7.44 8.25 -15.47
C ILE A 83 -8.22 8.82 -16.67
N THR A 84 -8.89 7.94 -17.39
CA THR A 84 -9.81 8.31 -18.47
C THR A 84 -11.05 7.42 -18.50
N THR A 85 -12.15 7.98 -19.02
CA THR A 85 -13.35 7.22 -19.39
C THR A 85 -13.61 7.35 -20.91
N ALA A 86 -12.56 7.62 -21.70
CA ALA A 86 -12.67 7.80 -23.13
C ALA A 86 -13.06 6.47 -23.79
N SER A 87 -14.31 6.36 -24.22
CA SER A 87 -14.85 5.20 -24.95
C SER A 87 -14.68 5.28 -26.48
N THR A 88 -14.08 6.35 -26.98
CA THR A 88 -14.06 6.67 -28.44
C THR A 88 -12.83 6.14 -29.17
N GLY A 89 -12.00 5.32 -28.54
CA GLY A 89 -10.80 4.75 -29.14
C GLY A 89 -10.56 3.29 -28.78
N SER A 90 -9.53 2.70 -29.38
CA SER A 90 -8.98 1.45 -28.90
C SER A 90 -8.43 1.70 -27.49
N PRO A 91 -8.61 0.76 -26.55
CA PRO A 91 -8.00 0.89 -25.23
C PRO A 91 -6.49 1.01 -25.37
N GLN A 92 -5.89 1.76 -24.47
CA GLN A 92 -4.43 1.93 -24.48
C GLN A 92 -3.74 0.59 -24.19
N CYS A 93 -4.32 -0.22 -23.31
CA CYS A 93 -3.84 -1.56 -23.02
C CYS A 93 -4.79 -2.60 -23.62
N GLY A 94 -4.34 -3.32 -24.64
CA GLY A 94 -5.04 -4.45 -25.24
C GLY A 94 -6.13 -4.08 -26.26
N THR A 95 -7.28 -4.76 -26.19
CA THR A 95 -8.36 -4.64 -27.19
C THR A 95 -9.72 -4.67 -26.52
N GLY A 96 -10.72 -4.03 -27.16
CA GLY A 96 -12.09 -3.93 -26.68
C GLY A 96 -12.59 -2.50 -26.69
N THR A 97 -13.74 -2.24 -26.09
CA THR A 97 -14.23 -0.88 -25.84
C THR A 97 -13.81 -0.45 -24.45
N GLU A 98 -12.99 0.57 -24.35
CA GLU A 98 -12.51 1.04 -23.05
C GLU A 98 -13.64 1.72 -22.26
N LEU A 99 -13.79 1.31 -21.01
CA LEU A 99 -14.70 1.93 -20.06
C LEU A 99 -13.94 2.81 -19.09
N LEU A 100 -12.77 2.33 -18.63
CA LEU A 100 -11.93 3.01 -17.67
C LEU A 100 -10.48 2.66 -17.96
N GLY A 101 -9.69 3.67 -18.26
CA GLY A 101 -8.25 3.57 -18.45
C GLY A 101 -7.51 4.24 -17.28
N MET A 102 -6.44 3.63 -16.83
CA MET A 102 -5.61 4.11 -15.74
C MET A 102 -4.14 3.89 -16.05
N GLU A 103 -3.30 4.85 -15.67
CA GLU A 103 -1.86 4.80 -15.87
C GLU A 103 -1.14 5.18 -14.58
N TRP A 104 0.00 4.50 -14.33
CA TRP A 104 0.91 4.82 -13.22
C TRP A 104 2.33 4.36 -13.54
N ASN A 105 3.28 4.54 -12.61
CA ASN A 105 4.70 4.34 -12.81
C ASN A 105 5.23 5.18 -13.97
N LEU A 106 5.18 6.50 -13.79
CA LEU A 106 5.81 7.43 -14.74
C LEU A 106 7.33 7.19 -14.73
N ASP A 107 7.88 6.78 -15.87
CA ASP A 107 9.32 6.73 -16.07
C ASP A 107 9.82 8.15 -16.34
N VAL A 108 10.49 8.73 -15.36
CA VAL A 108 11.01 10.11 -15.43
C VAL A 108 12.09 10.30 -16.50
N THR A 109 12.74 9.21 -16.96
CA THR A 109 13.77 9.29 -17.99
C THR A 109 13.17 9.40 -19.39
N THR A 110 12.05 8.75 -19.61
CA THR A 110 11.34 8.75 -20.89
C THR A 110 10.12 9.67 -20.89
N GLY A 111 9.62 10.04 -19.71
CA GLY A 111 8.37 10.79 -19.56
C GLY A 111 7.11 9.97 -19.86
N PHE A 112 7.24 8.64 -19.94
CA PHE A 112 6.13 7.75 -20.27
C PHE A 112 5.74 6.85 -19.10
N TYR A 113 4.45 6.53 -18.98
CA TYR A 113 3.96 5.59 -18.00
C TYR A 113 4.38 4.16 -18.35
N GLN A 114 4.83 3.41 -17.35
CA GLN A 114 5.28 2.02 -17.52
C GLN A 114 4.17 1.01 -17.23
N THR A 115 3.08 1.44 -16.64
CA THR A 115 1.94 0.56 -16.33
C THR A 115 0.66 1.21 -16.80
N VAL A 116 -0.12 0.44 -17.56
CA VAL A 116 -1.44 0.82 -18.05
C VAL A 116 -2.43 -0.29 -17.74
N VAL A 117 -3.57 0.07 -17.20
CA VAL A 117 -4.69 -0.84 -17.00
C VAL A 117 -5.92 -0.31 -17.73
N SER A 118 -6.50 -1.16 -18.56
CA SER A 118 -7.76 -0.88 -19.22
C SER A 118 -8.84 -1.86 -18.76
N TYR A 119 -9.94 -1.34 -18.26
CA TYR A 119 -11.19 -2.05 -18.04
C TYR A 119 -12.01 -1.91 -19.31
N VAL A 120 -12.21 -3.02 -20.00
CA VAL A 120 -12.80 -3.02 -21.35
C VAL A 120 -14.02 -3.92 -21.43
N GLU A 121 -14.95 -3.54 -22.31
CA GLU A 121 -16.00 -4.44 -22.78
C GLU A 121 -15.47 -5.26 -23.95
N VAL A 122 -15.58 -6.57 -23.83
CA VAL A 122 -15.27 -7.50 -24.91
C VAL A 122 -16.53 -8.31 -25.26
N ALA A 123 -16.91 -8.32 -26.53
CA ALA A 123 -18.09 -9.06 -26.98
C ALA A 123 -17.98 -10.54 -26.58
N ASN A 124 -19.03 -11.07 -26.00
CA ASN A 124 -19.11 -12.48 -25.61
C ASN A 124 -19.43 -13.34 -26.84
N GLY A 125 -18.41 -13.67 -27.63
CA GLY A 125 -18.50 -14.59 -28.75
C GLY A 125 -19.61 -14.27 -29.79
N SER A 126 -19.71 -15.05 -30.82
CA SER A 126 -20.71 -14.85 -31.89
C SER A 126 -22.16 -15.29 -31.54
N SER A 127 -22.39 -15.82 -30.35
CA SER A 127 -23.67 -16.43 -29.98
C SER A 127 -24.66 -15.48 -29.29
N ASN A 128 -24.18 -14.37 -28.71
CA ASN A 128 -25.07 -13.39 -28.06
C ASN A 128 -24.53 -11.95 -28.18
N PRO A 129 -24.89 -11.24 -29.27
CA PRO A 129 -24.36 -9.89 -29.53
C PRO A 129 -24.87 -8.80 -28.56
N THR A 130 -25.78 -9.14 -27.65
CA THR A 130 -26.36 -8.19 -26.67
C THR A 130 -25.65 -8.21 -25.31
N THR A 131 -24.67 -9.10 -25.15
CA THR A 131 -23.91 -9.21 -23.90
C THR A 131 -22.41 -9.06 -24.13
N VAL A 132 -21.72 -8.54 -23.13
CA VAL A 132 -20.29 -8.33 -23.11
C VAL A 132 -19.69 -8.91 -21.82
N ASN A 133 -18.42 -9.22 -21.87
CA ASN A 133 -17.64 -9.52 -20.69
C ASN A 133 -16.89 -8.26 -20.26
N LEU A 134 -16.85 -7.99 -18.98
CA LEU A 134 -15.94 -7.01 -18.41
C LEU A 134 -14.57 -7.66 -18.23
N VAL A 135 -13.57 -7.11 -18.90
CA VAL A 135 -12.21 -7.65 -18.90
C VAL A 135 -11.24 -6.58 -18.38
N ARG A 136 -10.41 -6.95 -17.43
CA ARG A 136 -9.25 -6.17 -17.01
C ARG A 136 -8.05 -6.58 -17.86
N GLN A 137 -7.46 -5.63 -18.55
CA GLN A 137 -6.21 -5.80 -19.29
C GLN A 137 -5.11 -5.01 -18.60
N PHE A 138 -3.98 -5.67 -18.34
CA PHE A 138 -2.85 -5.12 -17.61
C PHE A 138 -1.61 -5.14 -18.51
N CYS A 139 -1.06 -3.98 -18.77
CA CYS A 139 0.15 -3.78 -19.56
C CYS A 139 1.24 -3.19 -18.66
N THR A 140 2.45 -3.75 -18.75
CA THR A 140 3.63 -3.19 -18.07
C THR A 140 4.86 -3.38 -18.95
N GLY A 141 5.79 -2.43 -18.88
CA GLY A 141 7.02 -2.43 -19.65
C GLY A 141 7.50 -1.02 -19.92
N PRO A 142 8.65 -0.85 -20.58
CA PRO A 142 9.14 0.48 -20.94
C PRO A 142 8.14 1.14 -21.90
N GLY A 143 7.68 2.32 -21.56
CA GLY A 143 6.90 3.18 -22.46
C GLY A 143 7.79 3.60 -23.64
N THR A 144 7.29 3.44 -24.87
CA THR A 144 8.02 3.79 -26.09
C THR A 144 7.36 4.92 -26.88
N THR A 145 6.20 5.38 -26.46
CA THR A 145 5.40 6.44 -27.08
C THR A 145 4.77 7.29 -25.99
N GLU A 146 4.14 8.43 -26.34
CA GLU A 146 3.37 9.27 -25.39
C GLU A 146 2.26 8.50 -24.64
N VAL A 147 2.01 7.29 -25.04
CA VAL A 147 1.06 6.35 -24.45
C VAL A 147 1.87 5.17 -23.92
N GLY A 148 1.66 4.76 -22.70
CA GLY A 148 2.39 3.64 -22.07
C GLY A 148 2.31 2.32 -22.85
N PRO A 149 2.73 1.20 -22.27
CA PRO A 149 2.75 -0.10 -22.96
C PRO A 149 1.34 -0.54 -23.35
N SER A 150 1.18 -1.04 -24.57
CA SER A 150 -0.13 -1.41 -25.15
C SER A 150 -0.37 -2.92 -25.27
N THR A 151 0.66 -3.74 -25.06
CA THR A 151 0.52 -5.20 -25.13
C THR A 151 0.22 -5.78 -23.75
N PRO A 152 -0.95 -6.43 -23.56
CA PRO A 152 -1.31 -7.00 -22.27
C PRO A 152 -0.34 -8.11 -21.85
N VAL A 153 0.19 -7.98 -20.64
CA VAL A 153 0.92 -9.04 -19.93
C VAL A 153 -0.09 -10.01 -19.29
N SER A 154 -1.25 -9.49 -18.88
CA SER A 154 -2.37 -10.31 -18.42
C SER A 154 -3.71 -9.73 -18.85
N SER A 155 -4.66 -10.63 -19.06
CA SER A 155 -6.04 -10.30 -19.38
C SER A 155 -6.95 -11.21 -18.54
N THR A 156 -7.77 -10.63 -17.69
CA THR A 156 -8.63 -11.35 -16.73
C THR A 156 -10.08 -10.95 -16.96
N VAL A 157 -10.93 -11.92 -17.20
CA VAL A 157 -12.38 -11.68 -17.22
C VAL A 157 -12.85 -11.50 -15.79
N LEU A 158 -13.48 -10.38 -15.51
CA LEU A 158 -13.94 -9.98 -14.19
C LEU A 158 -15.42 -10.30 -13.98
N SER A 159 -16.23 -10.13 -15.01
CA SER A 159 -17.65 -10.49 -15.01
C SER A 159 -18.09 -10.88 -16.41
N TYR A 160 -19.08 -11.79 -16.48
CA TYR A 160 -19.54 -12.42 -17.70
C TYR A 160 -20.97 -12.00 -18.06
N ASP A 161 -21.27 -11.99 -19.37
CA ASP A 161 -22.61 -11.81 -19.90
C ASP A 161 -23.33 -10.51 -19.49
N LEU A 162 -22.59 -9.44 -19.22
CA LEU A 162 -23.15 -8.15 -18.82
C LEU A 162 -23.92 -7.49 -19.97
N PRO A 163 -25.00 -6.75 -19.70
CA PRO A 163 -25.71 -5.98 -20.72
C PRO A 163 -24.90 -4.76 -21.17
N THR A 164 -24.79 -4.54 -22.46
CA THR A 164 -23.98 -3.47 -23.09
C THR A 164 -24.41 -2.04 -22.72
N THR A 165 -25.56 -1.85 -22.11
CA THR A 165 -26.15 -0.52 -21.89
C THR A 165 -25.97 0.03 -20.47
N GLN A 166 -25.33 -0.70 -19.56
CA GLN A 166 -25.36 -0.37 -18.13
C GLN A 166 -24.00 -0.16 -17.45
N ILE A 167 -22.90 -0.29 -18.17
CA ILE A 167 -21.58 -0.21 -17.56
C ILE A 167 -20.95 1.14 -17.93
N ALA A 168 -21.25 2.17 -17.18
CA ALA A 168 -20.58 3.46 -17.32
C ALA A 168 -19.94 3.86 -15.99
N PRO A 169 -18.59 3.87 -15.89
CA PRO A 169 -17.92 4.40 -14.71
C PRO A 169 -18.20 5.88 -14.56
N THR A 170 -18.28 6.33 -13.31
CA THR A 170 -18.43 7.75 -12.97
C THR A 170 -17.23 8.19 -12.17
N VAL A 171 -16.57 9.25 -12.62
CA VAL A 171 -15.44 9.88 -11.92
C VAL A 171 -15.90 11.23 -11.40
N THR A 172 -15.65 11.49 -10.13
CA THR A 172 -15.99 12.75 -9.47
C THR A 172 -14.70 13.51 -9.15
N CYS A 173 -14.67 14.78 -9.46
CA CYS A 173 -13.53 15.66 -9.21
C CYS A 173 -13.90 16.84 -8.30
N ASN A 174 -12.89 17.36 -7.60
CA ASN A 174 -12.98 18.62 -6.89
C ASN A 174 -11.75 19.51 -7.24
N PRO A 175 -11.93 20.63 -7.97
CA PRO A 175 -13.20 21.15 -8.49
C PRO A 175 -13.79 20.30 -9.64
N VAL A 176 -15.09 20.34 -9.86
CA VAL A 176 -15.78 19.56 -10.93
C VAL A 176 -15.22 19.82 -12.31
N SER A 177 -14.71 21.02 -12.57
CA SER A 177 -14.07 21.40 -13.84
C SER A 177 -12.80 20.59 -14.16
N ALA A 178 -12.16 19.99 -13.16
CA ALA A 178 -10.98 19.16 -13.37
C ALA A 178 -11.30 17.85 -14.14
N CYS A 179 -12.55 17.41 -14.13
CA CYS A 179 -13.03 16.25 -14.91
C CYS A 179 -13.52 16.61 -16.32
N ALA A 180 -13.42 17.87 -16.78
CA ALA A 180 -14.05 18.32 -18.02
C ALA A 180 -13.61 17.54 -19.28
N ASN A 181 -12.37 17.07 -19.31
CA ASN A 181 -11.79 16.35 -20.46
C ASN A 181 -11.69 14.82 -20.24
N LEU A 182 -12.24 14.28 -19.18
CA LEU A 182 -12.11 12.89 -18.78
C LEU A 182 -12.53 11.90 -19.88
N SER A 183 -13.56 12.24 -20.65
CA SER A 183 -14.07 11.41 -21.74
C SER A 183 -13.30 11.55 -23.07
N ALA A 184 -12.29 12.40 -23.13
CA ALA A 184 -11.51 12.67 -24.31
C ALA A 184 -10.02 12.32 -24.17
N GLN A 185 -9.52 12.35 -22.94
CA GLN A 185 -8.10 12.14 -22.66
C GLN A 185 -7.89 11.66 -21.22
N TYR A 186 -6.70 11.15 -20.94
CA TYR A 186 -6.24 10.92 -19.57
C TYR A 186 -6.11 12.25 -18.82
N ILE A 187 -6.65 12.28 -17.61
CA ILE A 187 -6.50 13.43 -16.70
C ILE A 187 -5.74 13.00 -15.45
N SER A 188 -5.06 13.93 -14.80
CA SER A 188 -4.41 13.67 -13.50
C SER A 188 -5.44 13.32 -12.43
N THR A 189 -5.12 12.35 -11.59
CA THR A 189 -5.98 11.92 -10.47
C THR A 189 -5.94 12.86 -9.28
N THR A 190 -5.10 13.89 -9.27
CA THR A 190 -4.95 14.83 -8.14
C THR A 190 -6.24 15.52 -7.69
N ALA A 191 -7.16 15.76 -8.63
CA ALA A 191 -8.47 16.32 -8.34
C ALA A 191 -9.59 15.29 -8.25
N VAL A 192 -9.30 13.99 -8.46
CA VAL A 192 -10.31 12.92 -8.44
C VAL A 192 -10.60 12.55 -7.01
N THR A 193 -11.84 12.72 -6.59
CA THR A 193 -12.30 12.40 -5.23
C THR A 193 -12.95 11.03 -5.14
N ASN A 194 -13.45 10.50 -6.27
CA ASN A 194 -14.14 9.21 -6.30
C ASN A 194 -14.18 8.66 -7.72
N VAL A 195 -13.99 7.35 -7.84
CA VAL A 195 -14.24 6.59 -9.07
C VAL A 195 -15.24 5.50 -8.71
N SER A 196 -16.43 5.54 -9.31
CA SER A 196 -17.47 4.55 -9.08
C SER A 196 -17.76 3.77 -10.35
N PHE A 197 -17.94 2.46 -10.21
CA PHE A 197 -18.17 1.56 -11.32
C PHE A 197 -19.38 0.67 -10.99
N PRO A 198 -20.59 0.99 -11.50
CA PRO A 198 -21.78 0.19 -11.29
C PRO A 198 -21.76 -1.06 -12.18
N ILE A 199 -22.11 -2.19 -11.61
CA ILE A 199 -22.27 -3.47 -12.32
C ILE A 199 -23.61 -4.07 -11.95
N THR A 200 -24.34 -4.55 -12.95
CA THR A 200 -25.60 -5.29 -12.76
C THR A 200 -25.48 -6.65 -13.41
N GLU A 201 -25.55 -7.69 -12.60
CA GLU A 201 -25.45 -9.08 -13.03
C GLU A 201 -26.78 -9.56 -13.61
N PRO A 202 -26.82 -9.99 -14.85
CA PRO A 202 -28.09 -10.27 -15.55
C PRO A 202 -28.80 -11.54 -15.06
N LYS A 203 -28.08 -12.48 -14.42
CA LYS A 203 -28.64 -13.75 -13.98
C LYS A 203 -29.44 -13.68 -12.69
N SER A 204 -29.12 -12.73 -11.84
CA SER A 204 -29.77 -12.58 -10.53
C SER A 204 -30.39 -11.20 -10.29
N ASP A 205 -30.28 -10.28 -11.26
CA ASP A 205 -30.60 -8.84 -11.09
C ASP A 205 -29.83 -8.23 -9.91
N TYR A 206 -28.71 -8.83 -9.52
CA TYR A 206 -27.85 -8.33 -8.47
C TYR A 206 -27.05 -7.13 -8.98
N SER A 207 -27.19 -6.00 -8.33
CA SER A 207 -26.45 -4.79 -8.67
C SER A 207 -25.55 -4.39 -7.52
N TYR A 208 -24.33 -4.05 -7.84
CA TYR A 208 -23.36 -3.50 -6.90
C TYR A 208 -22.57 -2.35 -7.54
N THR A 209 -22.08 -1.46 -6.73
CA THR A 209 -21.24 -0.37 -7.20
C THR A 209 -19.91 -0.44 -6.46
N MET A 210 -18.85 -0.58 -7.22
CA MET A 210 -17.49 -0.44 -6.69
C MET A 210 -17.17 1.04 -6.57
N VAL A 211 -16.54 1.41 -5.48
CA VAL A 211 -16.14 2.78 -5.21
C VAL A 211 -14.71 2.77 -4.70
N ALA A 212 -13.85 3.57 -5.32
CA ALA A 212 -12.48 3.75 -4.88
C ALA A 212 -12.03 5.20 -5.10
N THR A 213 -11.05 5.63 -4.34
CA THR A 213 -10.41 6.94 -4.47
C THR A 213 -8.95 6.75 -4.80
N PRO A 214 -8.38 7.46 -5.79
CA PRO A 214 -6.95 7.43 -6.04
C PRO A 214 -6.17 7.81 -4.78
N ALA A 215 -5.19 7.00 -4.40
CA ALA A 215 -4.35 7.31 -3.24
C ALA A 215 -3.37 8.45 -3.53
N VAL A 216 -3.08 8.67 -4.81
CA VAL A 216 -2.16 9.72 -5.31
C VAL A 216 -2.79 11.12 -5.31
N ALA A 217 -4.01 11.29 -4.78
CA ALA A 217 -4.62 12.62 -4.62
C ALA A 217 -3.77 13.62 -3.81
N ALA A 218 -2.64 13.18 -3.26
CA ALA A 218 -1.71 14.02 -2.51
C ALA A 218 -0.35 14.23 -3.19
N ALA A 219 -0.09 13.67 -4.36
CA ALA A 219 1.04 14.15 -5.15
C ALA A 219 0.67 15.53 -5.65
N VAL A 220 1.02 16.55 -4.90
CA VAL A 220 0.96 17.94 -5.35
C VAL A 220 1.78 17.98 -6.64
N VAL A 221 1.09 18.03 -7.78
CA VAL A 221 1.72 18.49 -8.99
C VAL A 221 2.02 19.96 -8.72
N ASP A 222 3.23 20.22 -8.32
CA ASP A 222 3.77 21.55 -8.39
C ASP A 222 3.69 21.95 -9.87
N THR A 223 2.74 22.83 -10.21
CA THR A 223 2.51 23.35 -11.56
C THR A 223 3.62 24.33 -11.94
N GLY A 224 4.89 23.98 -11.73
CA GLY A 224 5.98 24.92 -11.90
C GLY A 224 7.32 24.41 -12.40
N SER A 225 7.56 23.11 -12.46
CA SER A 225 8.81 22.64 -13.07
C SER A 225 8.68 21.20 -13.57
N PRO A 226 9.21 20.89 -14.77
CA PRO A 226 9.34 19.50 -15.19
C PRO A 226 10.19 18.77 -14.15
N ILE A 227 9.73 17.58 -13.69
CA ILE A 227 10.49 16.70 -12.81
C ILE A 227 11.77 16.31 -13.56
N THR A 228 12.80 17.11 -13.38
CA THR A 228 14.11 16.83 -13.90
C THR A 228 14.80 15.90 -12.92
N SER A 229 14.68 14.59 -13.16
CA SER A 229 15.39 13.49 -12.53
C SER A 229 15.26 13.38 -11.00
N SER A 230 14.53 12.38 -10.51
CA SER A 230 14.64 11.95 -9.12
C SER A 230 16.09 11.54 -8.84
N THR A 231 16.62 11.95 -7.70
CA THR A 231 17.92 11.51 -7.25
C THR A 231 17.82 10.06 -6.80
N LEU A 232 18.37 9.15 -7.59
CA LEU A 232 18.39 7.72 -7.29
C LEU A 232 19.42 7.43 -6.20
N THR A 233 19.02 6.68 -5.20
CA THR A 233 19.89 6.18 -4.13
C THR A 233 19.43 4.79 -3.66
N SER A 234 20.07 4.26 -2.65
CA SER A 234 19.73 2.99 -2.01
C SER A 234 19.61 3.17 -0.51
N CYS A 235 19.28 2.13 0.20
CA CYS A 235 19.39 2.06 1.64
C CYS A 235 20.32 0.91 2.05
N GLY A 236 20.82 0.96 3.28
CA GLY A 236 21.72 -0.05 3.80
C GLY A 236 21.36 -0.49 5.21
N PHE A 237 21.72 -1.73 5.53
CA PHE A 237 21.51 -2.32 6.85
C PHE A 237 22.77 -2.20 7.70
N ALA A 238 22.59 -2.13 9.00
CA ALA A 238 23.67 -2.28 9.97
C ALA A 238 24.16 -3.73 10.03
N SER A 239 25.31 -3.95 10.65
CA SER A 239 25.82 -5.30 10.88
C SER A 239 24.83 -6.13 11.70
N PRO A 240 24.54 -7.40 11.30
CA PRO A 240 23.67 -8.27 12.08
C PRO A 240 24.09 -8.38 13.55
N GLY A 241 23.14 -8.26 14.46
CA GLY A 241 23.38 -8.32 15.91
C GLY A 241 23.96 -7.03 16.51
N SER A 242 24.07 -5.95 15.75
CA SER A 242 24.46 -4.64 16.29
C SER A 242 23.28 -3.76 16.71
N GLY A 243 22.06 -4.25 16.65
CA GLY A 243 20.84 -3.58 17.04
C GLY A 243 19.64 -4.47 16.83
N TYR A 244 18.53 -4.21 17.54
CA TYR A 244 17.35 -5.06 17.47
C TYR A 244 16.79 -5.17 16.05
N TYR A 245 16.77 -4.05 15.35
CA TYR A 245 16.31 -3.97 13.94
C TYR A 245 17.47 -3.86 12.94
N ALA A 246 18.70 -4.22 13.32
CA ALA A 246 19.88 -4.06 12.47
C ALA A 246 19.76 -4.75 11.11
N SER A 247 19.01 -5.86 11.02
CA SER A 247 18.79 -6.62 9.78
C SER A 247 17.49 -6.31 9.06
N THR A 248 16.62 -5.48 9.64
CA THR A 248 15.29 -5.14 9.08
C THR A 248 15.12 -3.65 8.82
N MET A 249 15.83 -2.80 9.56
CA MET A 249 15.84 -1.35 9.35
C MET A 249 16.87 -1.00 8.25
N CYS A 250 16.37 -0.56 7.10
CA CYS A 250 17.19 -0.09 6.01
C CYS A 250 17.37 1.43 6.09
N PHE A 251 18.57 1.91 6.40
CA PHE A 251 18.90 3.33 6.51
C PHE A 251 19.08 3.92 5.11
N VAL A 252 18.39 5.03 4.81
CA VAL A 252 18.51 5.72 3.51
C VAL A 252 19.93 6.29 3.35
N ASP A 253 20.55 6.04 2.20
CA ASP A 253 21.85 6.61 1.87
C ASP A 253 21.68 7.99 1.21
N PHE A 254 22.14 9.03 1.87
CA PHE A 254 22.11 10.42 1.39
C PHE A 254 23.41 10.85 0.68
N THR A 255 24.29 9.93 0.33
CA THR A 255 25.52 10.23 -0.46
C THR A 255 25.24 11.13 -1.68
N PRO A 256 24.12 10.96 -2.43
CA PRO A 256 23.82 11.84 -3.56
C PRO A 256 23.45 13.30 -3.19
N LEU A 257 23.24 13.62 -1.91
CA LEU A 257 22.84 14.96 -1.45
C LEU A 257 24.03 15.93 -1.53
N THR A 258 24.44 16.25 -2.75
CA THR A 258 25.56 17.17 -3.05
C THR A 258 25.23 18.10 -4.21
N GLY A 259 25.94 19.20 -4.37
CA GLY A 259 25.81 20.08 -5.52
C GLY A 259 24.37 20.52 -5.80
N ASN A 260 23.85 20.20 -6.98
CA ASN A 260 22.50 20.58 -7.41
C ASN A 260 21.40 19.91 -6.58
N ALA A 261 21.60 18.66 -6.14
CA ALA A 261 20.64 17.97 -5.27
C ALA A 261 20.51 18.67 -3.92
N LEU A 262 21.63 19.02 -3.29
CA LEU A 262 21.62 19.81 -2.06
C LEU A 262 20.98 21.17 -2.24
N ALA A 263 21.27 21.86 -3.34
CA ALA A 263 20.64 23.14 -3.68
C ALA A 263 19.11 23.01 -3.84
N ALA A 264 18.61 21.95 -4.48
CA ALA A 264 17.19 21.68 -4.63
C ALA A 264 16.54 21.42 -3.25
N ALA A 265 17.16 20.59 -2.41
CA ALA A 265 16.65 20.28 -1.07
C ALA A 265 16.61 21.51 -0.15
N THR A 266 17.52 22.48 -0.33
CA THR A 266 17.65 23.68 0.55
C THR A 266 16.94 24.92 0.01
N THR A 267 16.34 24.84 -1.17
CA THR A 267 15.52 25.94 -1.71
C THR A 267 14.25 26.08 -0.86
N THR A 268 13.91 27.32 -0.51
CA THR A 268 12.67 27.62 0.25
C THR A 268 11.44 27.12 -0.50
N GLY A 269 10.66 26.23 0.12
CA GLY A 269 9.54 25.55 -0.53
C GLY A 269 9.96 24.58 -1.64
N GLY A 270 11.26 24.30 -1.77
CA GLY A 270 11.80 23.37 -2.74
C GLY A 270 11.53 21.91 -2.36
N CYS A 271 11.73 21.06 -3.33
CA CYS A 271 11.59 19.61 -3.21
C CYS A 271 12.74 18.95 -3.98
N LEU A 272 13.54 18.16 -3.28
CA LEU A 272 14.42 17.20 -3.91
C LEU A 272 13.68 15.87 -3.99
N GLU A 273 13.22 15.50 -5.17
CA GLU A 273 12.63 14.18 -5.39
C GLU A 273 13.70 13.09 -5.23
N MET A 274 13.45 12.17 -4.33
CA MET A 274 14.34 11.03 -4.07
C MET A 274 13.64 9.71 -4.36
N SER A 275 14.39 8.79 -4.95
CA SER A 275 13.98 7.43 -5.24
C SER A 275 14.99 6.48 -4.61
N VAL A 276 14.56 5.73 -3.61
CA VAL A 276 15.42 4.83 -2.82
C VAL A 276 15.10 3.38 -3.18
N GLN A 277 16.11 2.67 -3.68
CA GLN A 277 15.97 1.23 -3.92
C GLN A 277 16.00 0.48 -2.60
N LEU A 278 14.94 -0.26 -2.32
CA LEU A 278 14.78 -1.08 -1.13
C LEU A 278 15.04 -2.56 -1.45
N PRO A 279 15.23 -3.41 -0.44
CA PRO A 279 15.27 -4.87 -0.62
C PRO A 279 14.04 -5.42 -1.34
N SER A 280 14.18 -6.58 -1.98
CA SER A 280 13.10 -7.24 -2.71
C SER A 280 12.50 -6.40 -3.84
N ALA A 281 13.29 -5.46 -4.39
CA ALA A 281 12.92 -4.56 -5.49
C ALA A 281 11.74 -3.62 -5.17
N TYR A 282 11.47 -3.34 -3.92
CA TYR A 282 10.61 -2.24 -3.52
C TYR A 282 11.31 -0.90 -3.78
N THR A 283 10.54 0.16 -3.93
CA THR A 283 11.08 1.52 -4.08
C THR A 283 10.35 2.48 -3.15
N LEU A 284 11.12 3.25 -2.39
CA LEU A 284 10.63 4.34 -1.56
C LEU A 284 10.81 5.66 -2.35
N TYR A 285 9.74 6.42 -2.47
CA TYR A 285 9.75 7.78 -3.03
C TYR A 285 9.40 8.78 -1.95
N PHE A 286 10.05 9.92 -1.98
CA PHE A 286 9.71 11.09 -1.16
C PHE A 286 10.31 12.37 -1.73
N CYS A 287 9.72 13.49 -1.34
CA CYS A 287 10.26 14.83 -1.54
C CYS A 287 11.02 15.25 -0.28
N MET A 288 12.29 15.59 -0.40
CA MET A 288 13.12 16.06 0.70
C MET A 288 13.27 17.58 0.66
N ASN A 289 13.04 18.24 1.79
CA ASN A 289 13.35 19.64 2.00
C ASN A 289 14.16 19.81 3.30
N ILE A 290 15.16 20.66 3.24
CA ILE A 290 15.97 21.06 4.42
C ILE A 290 15.78 22.55 4.60
N SER A 291 15.14 22.95 5.68
CA SER A 291 14.91 24.35 6.04
C SER A 291 15.64 24.73 7.32
N GLY A 292 15.80 25.99 7.55
CA GLY A 292 16.38 26.56 8.73
C GLY A 292 17.27 27.77 8.42
N PRO A 293 17.63 28.57 9.44
CA PRO A 293 18.48 29.71 9.21
C PRO A 293 19.85 29.27 8.71
N THR A 294 20.19 29.73 7.53
CA THR A 294 21.55 29.71 7.03
C THR A 294 22.28 30.86 7.71
N LEU A 295 23.07 30.56 8.74
CA LEU A 295 23.96 31.56 9.34
C LEU A 295 24.99 32.10 8.34
N PRO A 296 25.67 33.23 8.62
CA PRO A 296 26.66 33.80 7.73
C PRO A 296 27.70 32.74 7.31
N GLY A 297 27.70 32.34 6.08
CA GLY A 297 28.51 31.24 5.56
C GLY A 297 27.70 30.17 4.79
N ASN A 298 26.38 30.18 4.90
CA ASN A 298 25.41 29.45 4.11
C ASN A 298 25.75 27.95 3.91
N SER A 299 26.07 27.26 4.99
CA SER A 299 26.40 25.84 4.95
C SER A 299 25.22 25.03 5.48
N PRO A 300 24.40 24.47 4.58
CA PRO A 300 23.30 23.59 4.99
C PRO A 300 23.84 22.30 5.63
N PRO A 301 22.99 21.53 6.34
CA PRO A 301 23.30 20.18 6.74
C PRO A 301 23.77 19.33 5.55
N LEU A 302 24.71 18.43 5.80
CA LEU A 302 25.36 17.58 4.79
C LEU A 302 25.12 16.11 5.10
N ALA A 303 25.15 15.29 4.07
CA ALA A 303 25.18 13.84 4.24
C ALA A 303 26.48 13.39 4.91
N HIS A 304 26.37 12.52 5.91
CA HIS A 304 27.50 12.03 6.69
C HIS A 304 27.39 10.53 6.99
N SER A 305 28.52 9.84 7.03
CA SER A 305 28.57 8.45 7.47
C SER A 305 28.35 8.32 8.98
N LEU A 306 27.95 7.14 9.44
CA LEU A 306 27.90 6.80 10.85
C LEU A 306 29.19 6.11 11.33
N PRO A 307 29.63 6.36 12.59
CA PRO A 307 29.11 7.40 13.47
C PRO A 307 29.45 8.80 12.97
N THR A 308 28.64 9.80 13.30
CA THR A 308 28.87 11.20 12.89
C THR A 308 30.11 11.80 13.53
N TRP A 309 30.46 11.34 14.72
CA TRP A 309 31.66 11.72 15.45
C TRP A 309 32.14 10.59 16.37
N THR A 310 33.32 10.72 16.96
CA THR A 310 34.02 9.64 17.71
C THR A 310 33.21 9.10 18.89
N ASN A 311 32.41 9.93 19.54
CA ASN A 311 31.57 9.56 20.69
C ASN A 311 30.06 9.46 20.34
N GLY A 312 29.69 9.63 19.10
CA GLY A 312 28.30 9.39 18.64
C GLY A 312 27.89 7.97 18.98
N PHE A 313 26.65 7.77 19.40
CA PHE A 313 26.17 6.47 19.83
C PHE A 313 25.78 5.58 18.64
N LEU A 314 24.99 6.12 17.73
CA LEU A 314 24.55 5.42 16.52
C LEU A 314 25.75 5.18 15.59
N GLY A 315 25.92 3.95 15.16
CA GLY A 315 27.03 3.54 14.29
C GLY A 315 28.32 3.18 15.02
N ASN A 316 28.37 3.24 16.35
CA ASN A 316 29.58 3.06 17.12
C ASN A 316 29.56 1.79 18.00
N ASN A 317 30.74 1.44 18.52
CA ASN A 317 30.91 0.48 19.58
C ASN A 317 30.99 1.23 20.92
N VAL A 318 29.94 1.16 21.70
CA VAL A 318 29.87 1.82 22.98
C VAL A 318 29.97 0.79 24.11
N ASN A 319 30.93 0.98 25.02
CA ASN A 319 31.20 0.07 26.15
C ASN A 319 31.39 -1.40 25.72
N GLY A 320 31.89 -1.65 24.48
CA GLY A 320 32.13 -2.99 23.96
C GLY A 320 30.92 -3.64 23.29
N ALA A 321 29.79 -2.95 23.23
CA ALA A 321 28.62 -3.40 22.48
C ALA A 321 28.42 -2.56 21.21
N PRO A 322 28.27 -3.21 20.02
CA PRO A 322 28.02 -2.49 18.79
C PRO A 322 26.57 -2.00 18.76
N PHE A 323 26.33 -0.79 18.24
CA PHE A 323 24.99 -0.24 18.07
C PHE A 323 24.80 0.30 16.65
N TYR A 324 24.04 -0.44 15.85
CA TYR A 324 23.80 -0.19 14.41
C TYR A 324 25.08 0.14 13.63
N THR A 325 26.14 -0.65 13.84
CA THR A 325 27.46 -0.42 13.24
C THR A 325 27.50 -0.81 11.75
N ASN A 326 28.42 -0.17 11.02
CA ASN A 326 28.73 -0.46 9.63
C ASN A 326 27.53 -0.25 8.65
N VAL A 327 26.66 0.70 8.94
CA VAL A 327 25.66 1.15 7.95
C VAL A 327 26.43 1.75 6.77
N PRO A 328 26.22 1.25 5.53
CA PRO A 328 26.95 1.75 4.36
C PRO A 328 26.46 3.14 3.94
N GLY A 329 27.30 3.85 3.19
CA GLY A 329 26.99 5.17 2.63
C GLY A 329 27.07 6.31 3.64
N ALA A 330 26.23 7.31 3.45
CA ALA A 330 26.13 8.49 4.31
C ALA A 330 24.67 8.66 4.83
N PRO A 331 24.23 7.83 5.79
CA PRO A 331 22.83 7.77 6.21
C PRO A 331 22.39 8.92 7.11
N ALA A 332 23.31 9.73 7.62
CA ALA A 332 23.01 10.86 8.49
C ALA A 332 22.95 12.18 7.72
N ILE A 333 22.03 13.04 8.09
CA ILE A 333 22.00 14.45 7.73
C ILE A 333 22.54 15.21 8.94
N TYR A 334 23.75 15.75 8.80
CA TYR A 334 24.53 16.33 9.88
C TYR A 334 24.65 17.85 9.73
N GLN A 335 24.34 18.58 10.79
CA GLN A 335 24.52 20.04 10.83
C GLN A 335 25.97 20.41 10.54
N ASN A 336 26.16 21.49 9.80
CA ASN A 336 27.49 22.01 9.46
C ASN A 336 27.81 23.32 10.17
N VAL A 337 26.92 23.82 11.03
CA VAL A 337 27.04 25.06 11.74
C VAL A 337 26.54 24.88 13.18
N GLN A 338 27.40 25.13 14.17
CA GLN A 338 27.03 25.08 15.56
C GLN A 338 25.95 26.14 15.90
N GLY A 339 25.04 25.79 16.78
CA GLY A 339 23.95 26.67 17.21
C GLY A 339 22.85 26.86 16.13
N ALA A 340 22.85 26.07 15.07
CA ALA A 340 21.83 26.13 14.08
C ALA A 340 20.55 25.41 14.51
N THR A 341 19.41 25.85 13.94
CA THR A 341 18.16 25.09 13.96
C THR A 341 17.84 24.71 12.52
N ASN A 342 17.79 23.44 12.22
CA ASN A 342 17.46 22.93 10.89
C ASN A 342 16.32 21.91 10.98
N THR A 343 15.42 21.94 10.00
CA THR A 343 14.37 20.94 9.84
C THR A 343 14.58 20.19 8.54
N VAL A 344 14.67 18.88 8.62
CA VAL A 344 14.65 17.97 7.49
C VAL A 344 13.24 17.43 7.39
N THR A 345 12.58 17.62 6.25
CA THR A 345 11.22 17.18 6.00
C THR A 345 11.21 16.21 4.83
N LEU A 346 10.67 15.04 5.05
CA LEU A 346 10.26 14.10 4.00
C LEU A 346 8.75 14.21 3.83
N SER A 347 8.29 14.51 2.62
CA SER A 347 6.88 14.61 2.28
C SER A 347 6.57 13.73 1.07
N ASN A 348 5.28 13.48 0.81
CA ASN A 348 4.85 12.58 -0.25
C ASN A 348 5.50 11.19 -0.17
N ILE A 349 5.72 10.70 1.05
CA ILE A 349 6.37 9.41 1.29
C ILE A 349 5.46 8.30 0.76
N THR A 350 6.00 7.48 -0.12
CA THR A 350 5.29 6.35 -0.73
C THR A 350 6.26 5.20 -0.97
N VAL A 351 5.88 4.00 -0.56
CA VAL A 351 6.59 2.78 -0.90
C VAL A 351 5.80 2.02 -1.94
N VAL A 352 6.46 1.59 -3.00
CA VAL A 352 5.84 0.75 -4.03
C VAL A 352 6.53 -0.60 -4.10
N ASN A 353 5.77 -1.64 -4.35
CA ASN A 353 6.28 -2.99 -4.59
C ASN A 353 6.90 -3.10 -5.99
N PRO A 354 7.53 -4.24 -6.37
CA PRO A 354 8.11 -4.44 -7.70
C PRO A 354 7.14 -4.31 -8.87
N GLN A 355 5.83 -4.37 -8.59
CA GLN A 355 4.77 -4.19 -9.58
C GLN A 355 4.30 -2.72 -9.65
N GLY A 356 4.94 -1.81 -8.89
CA GLY A 356 4.58 -0.39 -8.83
C GLY A 356 3.30 -0.10 -8.05
N VAL A 357 2.80 -1.06 -7.28
CA VAL A 357 1.62 -0.89 -6.44
C VAL A 357 2.04 -0.35 -5.08
N PRO A 358 1.34 0.66 -4.53
CA PRO A 358 1.60 1.13 -3.17
C PRO A 358 1.59 -0.01 -2.16
N ALA A 359 2.64 -0.10 -1.37
CA ALA A 359 2.79 -1.08 -0.30
C ALA A 359 2.13 -0.56 0.98
N THR A 360 1.64 -1.48 1.79
CA THR A 360 1.09 -1.21 3.13
C THR A 360 1.86 -2.01 4.17
N GLY A 361 1.76 -1.62 5.44
CA GLY A 361 2.41 -2.35 6.53
C GLY A 361 3.93 -2.11 6.60
N TRP A 362 4.43 -1.03 6.01
CA TRP A 362 5.81 -0.59 6.18
C TRP A 362 5.88 0.53 7.22
N GLU A 363 7.03 0.69 7.85
CA GLU A 363 7.27 1.71 8.86
C GLU A 363 8.43 2.61 8.44
N ALA A 364 8.20 3.92 8.43
CA ALA A 364 9.28 4.89 8.31
C ALA A 364 9.95 5.07 9.67
N THR A 365 11.27 5.14 9.69
CA THR A 365 12.05 5.33 10.91
C THR A 365 12.92 6.56 10.83
N SER A 366 13.20 7.16 11.98
CA SER A 366 14.19 8.24 12.11
C SER A 366 14.90 8.12 13.46
N ALA A 367 16.18 8.48 13.49
CA ALA A 367 16.96 8.39 14.71
C ALA A 367 17.85 9.62 14.86
N ASP A 368 18.09 10.00 16.12
CA ASP A 368 19.19 10.86 16.51
C ASP A 368 20.51 10.17 16.13
N ALA A 369 21.30 10.81 15.29
CA ALA A 369 22.55 10.24 14.78
C ALA A 369 23.79 10.88 15.42
N GLU A 370 23.58 11.78 16.35
CA GLU A 370 24.64 12.43 17.11
C GLU A 370 24.50 12.10 18.60
N SER A 371 24.14 13.00 19.39
CA SER A 371 23.67 12.86 20.77
C SER A 371 23.22 14.21 21.28
N THR A 372 22.03 14.26 21.83
CA THR A 372 21.37 15.50 22.28
C THR A 372 22.02 16.02 23.56
N ASP A 373 22.84 17.05 23.45
CA ASP A 373 23.59 17.68 24.55
C ASP A 373 22.79 18.79 25.24
N THR A 374 23.42 19.42 26.24
CA THR A 374 22.80 20.52 26.98
C THR A 374 22.37 21.65 26.08
N GLY A 375 21.06 21.92 26.08
CA GLY A 375 20.44 22.94 25.24
C GLY A 375 20.18 22.52 23.82
N GLU A 376 20.31 21.23 23.52
CA GLU A 376 20.00 20.62 22.24
C GLU A 376 18.68 19.87 22.28
N SER A 377 18.06 19.67 21.11
CA SER A 377 16.88 18.84 20.99
C SER A 377 16.67 18.36 19.56
N ILE A 378 16.04 17.20 19.43
CA ILE A 378 15.46 16.75 18.17
C ILE A 378 13.96 16.56 18.37
N THR A 379 13.16 17.18 17.50
CA THR A 379 11.71 17.05 17.49
C THR A 379 11.28 16.41 16.19
N TRP A 380 10.68 15.21 16.26
CA TRP A 380 10.06 14.55 15.13
C TRP A 380 8.58 14.90 15.04
N ASN A 381 8.10 15.10 13.80
CA ASN A 381 6.68 15.28 13.51
C ASN A 381 6.28 14.37 12.33
N SER A 382 5.08 13.81 12.43
CA SER A 382 4.49 12.97 11.39
C SER A 382 2.99 13.24 11.26
N ASN A 383 2.39 12.87 10.12
CA ASN A 383 0.94 12.91 9.94
C ASN A 383 0.21 11.73 10.63
N VAL A 384 0.95 10.76 11.13
CA VAL A 384 0.46 9.60 11.91
C VAL A 384 1.20 9.53 13.25
N PRO A 385 0.70 8.81 14.26
CA PRO A 385 1.39 8.66 15.54
C PRO A 385 2.79 8.08 15.37
N LEU A 386 3.71 8.60 16.14
CA LEU A 386 5.10 8.15 16.25
C LEU A 386 5.25 7.25 17.47
N THR A 387 5.86 6.10 17.31
CA THR A 387 6.23 5.20 18.40
C THR A 387 7.73 5.28 18.61
N VAL A 388 8.15 5.39 19.87
CA VAL A 388 9.58 5.37 20.21
C VAL A 388 10.07 3.94 20.21
N ILE A 389 11.09 3.65 19.40
CA ILE A 389 11.73 2.34 19.35
C ILE A 389 12.62 2.16 20.57
N PRO A 390 12.45 1.10 21.38
CA PRO A 390 13.33 0.84 22.51
C PRO A 390 14.77 0.66 22.06
N ASN A 391 15.68 1.23 22.83
CA ASN A 391 17.11 0.99 22.69
C ASN A 391 17.43 -0.41 23.22
N ASP A 392 17.92 -1.30 22.40
CA ASP A 392 18.14 -2.71 22.75
C ASP A 392 19.51 -2.98 23.40
N GLN A 393 20.22 -1.95 23.81
CA GLN A 393 21.45 -2.10 24.55
C GLN A 393 21.16 -2.56 25.98
N THR A 394 21.54 -3.79 26.31
CA THR A 394 21.30 -4.39 27.63
C THR A 394 21.77 -3.49 28.77
N GLY A 395 20.85 -3.04 29.60
CA GLY A 395 21.13 -2.19 30.77
C GLY A 395 20.96 -0.69 30.55
N TYR A 396 20.61 -0.27 29.32
CA TYR A 396 20.37 1.13 29.00
C TYR A 396 18.90 1.46 28.78
N ASP A 397 18.13 0.54 28.21
CA ASP A 397 16.69 0.67 28.04
C ASP A 397 15.93 0.05 29.21
N THR A 398 14.91 0.74 29.65
CA THR A 398 13.96 0.25 30.65
C THR A 398 12.53 0.55 30.17
N PRO A 399 11.49 -0.10 30.72
CA PRO A 399 10.11 0.24 30.37
C PRO A 399 9.72 1.69 30.61
N THR A 400 10.47 2.40 31.46
CA THR A 400 10.26 3.81 31.81
C THR A 400 11.23 4.76 31.10
N ASP A 401 12.27 4.21 30.45
CA ASP A 401 13.26 4.94 29.69
C ASP A 401 13.69 4.09 28.48
N PRO A 402 12.90 4.12 27.39
CA PRO A 402 13.13 3.27 26.23
C PRO A 402 14.33 3.70 25.38
N VAL A 403 14.92 4.87 25.65
CA VAL A 403 16.04 5.42 24.88
C VAL A 403 17.36 5.50 25.68
N GLY A 404 17.39 4.94 26.88
CA GLY A 404 18.61 4.75 27.65
C GLY A 404 19.40 6.03 27.96
N ASN A 405 18.79 7.10 28.37
CA ASN A 405 19.39 8.43 28.63
C ASN A 405 19.77 9.25 27.37
N ALA A 406 19.36 8.82 26.19
CA ALA A 406 19.62 9.61 24.99
C ALA A 406 19.04 11.04 25.10
N CYS A 407 17.87 11.15 25.71
CA CYS A 407 17.15 12.40 25.90
C CYS A 407 17.10 12.75 27.37
N GLN A 408 18.16 12.92 28.02
CA GLN A 408 18.42 13.06 29.42
C GLN A 408 17.31 13.21 30.49
N ALA A 409 17.74 12.86 31.68
CA ALA A 409 17.03 12.83 32.96
C ALA A 409 15.86 13.82 33.10
N GLY A 410 14.69 13.28 33.33
CA GLY A 410 13.58 13.96 33.99
C GLY A 410 12.39 14.30 33.09
N ALA A 411 12.54 14.56 31.83
CA ALA A 411 11.43 14.75 30.88
C ALA A 411 11.97 14.86 29.44
N GLY A 412 13.18 14.36 29.23
CA GLY A 412 13.86 14.54 27.96
C GLY A 412 13.18 13.94 26.76
N LEU A 413 12.42 12.83 26.94
CA LEU A 413 11.61 12.22 25.89
C LEU A 413 10.13 12.45 26.18
N THR A 414 9.44 13.11 25.26
CA THR A 414 8.00 13.39 25.36
C THR A 414 7.27 13.03 24.08
N GLY A 415 5.96 12.83 24.17
CA GLY A 415 5.08 12.67 22.99
C GLY A 415 5.03 11.28 22.39
N ASN A 416 5.60 10.24 22.98
CA ASN A 416 5.48 8.86 22.49
C ASN A 416 4.01 8.47 22.28
N GLY A 417 3.66 7.91 21.10
CA GLY A 417 2.31 7.57 20.70
C GLY A 417 1.49 8.74 20.14
N THR A 418 2.11 9.91 19.95
CA THR A 418 1.47 11.08 19.32
C THR A 418 2.14 11.43 17.99
N THR A 419 1.60 12.41 17.27
CA THR A 419 2.20 12.88 16.01
C THR A 419 3.47 13.73 16.18
N THR A 420 3.87 14.01 17.41
CA THR A 420 5.08 14.79 17.75
C THR A 420 5.81 14.10 18.88
N VAL A 421 7.07 13.75 18.65
CA VAL A 421 7.98 13.22 19.67
C VAL A 421 9.17 14.16 19.78
N GLU A 422 9.55 14.52 21.00
CA GLU A 422 10.70 15.37 21.28
C GLU A 422 11.68 14.64 22.20
N CYS A 423 12.95 14.67 21.81
CA CYS A 423 14.10 14.31 22.61
C CYS A 423 14.86 15.58 22.94
N ALA A 424 14.77 16.04 24.18
CA ALA A 424 15.45 17.25 24.63
C ALA A 424 16.34 16.95 25.84
N GLU A 425 17.49 17.60 25.92
CA GLU A 425 18.26 17.63 27.15
C GLU A 425 17.78 18.77 28.04
N GLY A 426 17.19 18.43 29.21
CA GLY A 426 16.98 19.35 30.27
C GLY A 426 18.32 19.63 31.01
N SER A 427 18.56 20.79 31.57
CA SER A 427 19.78 21.29 32.19
C SER A 427 20.85 20.27 32.59
N ALA A 428 21.95 20.35 31.91
CA ALA A 428 23.32 19.97 32.20
C ALA A 428 23.59 18.94 33.32
N SER A 429 23.80 17.74 32.95
CA SER A 429 24.87 16.93 33.52
C SER A 429 25.56 16.26 32.35
N ALA A 430 26.83 16.61 32.13
CA ALA A 430 27.69 15.89 31.20
C ALA A 430 27.90 14.45 31.68
N GLY A 431 26.82 13.67 31.71
CA GLY A 431 26.83 12.24 31.89
C GLY A 431 27.12 11.58 30.57
N LEU A 432 27.78 10.45 30.59
CA LEU A 432 27.94 9.58 29.43
C LEU A 432 26.56 9.32 28.84
N LYS A 433 26.34 9.80 27.64
CA LYS A 433 25.14 9.50 26.87
C LYS A 433 25.20 8.06 26.42
N THR A 434 24.18 7.32 26.68
CA THR A 434 24.19 5.88 26.61
C THR A 434 23.03 5.38 25.75
N GLY A 435 22.71 6.10 24.69
CA GLY A 435 21.67 5.70 23.79
C GLY A 435 21.44 6.69 22.66
N THR A 436 20.49 6.39 21.83
CA THR A 436 19.95 7.29 20.80
C THR A 436 18.44 7.21 20.82
N ALA A 437 17.76 8.32 20.60
CA ALA A 437 16.32 8.32 20.40
C ALA A 437 16.03 7.89 18.97
N MET A 438 15.12 6.93 18.84
CA MET A 438 14.66 6.42 17.55
C MET A 438 13.13 6.39 17.55
N VAL A 439 12.53 6.76 16.43
CA VAL A 439 11.08 6.74 16.25
C VAL A 439 10.69 5.96 14.98
N GLU A 440 9.51 5.40 15.00
CA GLU A 440 8.88 4.76 13.85
C GLU A 440 7.48 5.31 13.64
N ALA A 441 7.00 5.27 12.40
CA ALA A 441 5.67 5.68 11.99
C ALA A 441 5.12 4.71 10.95
N GLU A 442 3.90 4.19 11.16
CA GLU A 442 3.25 3.27 10.24
C GLU A 442 2.72 4.03 9.01
N THR A 443 3.27 3.72 7.83
CA THR A 443 2.86 4.27 6.52
C THR A 443 2.60 5.79 6.50
N PRO A 444 3.54 6.63 7.01
CA PRO A 444 3.34 8.06 7.00
C PRO A 444 3.46 8.63 5.58
N THR A 445 2.74 9.71 5.29
CA THR A 445 2.96 10.52 4.09
C THR A 445 3.91 11.68 4.33
N THR A 446 4.14 12.04 5.60
CA THR A 446 5.11 13.06 6.02
C THR A 446 5.82 12.62 7.29
N LEU A 447 7.14 12.87 7.33
CA LEU A 447 7.99 12.69 8.51
C LEU A 447 9.04 13.79 8.49
N SER A 448 9.18 14.52 9.58
CA SER A 448 10.20 15.56 9.71
C SER A 448 10.94 15.46 11.02
N ALA A 449 12.17 15.94 11.02
CA ALA A 449 12.99 16.09 12.21
C ALA A 449 13.56 17.51 12.28
N THR A 450 13.27 18.21 13.37
CA THR A 450 13.85 19.52 13.67
C THR A 450 14.99 19.34 14.68
N MET A 451 16.18 19.70 14.27
CA MET A 451 17.40 19.64 15.04
C MET A 451 17.71 21.03 15.60
N VAL A 452 17.80 21.17 16.91
CA VAL A 452 18.22 22.38 17.60
C VAL A 452 19.50 22.07 18.34
N GLY A 453 20.64 22.60 17.88
CA GLY A 453 21.93 22.33 18.44
C GLY A 453 22.57 23.58 19.08
N THR A 454 23.21 23.45 20.25
CA THR A 454 24.26 24.35 20.70
C THR A 454 25.61 23.90 20.16
N GLY A 455 25.75 22.60 19.90
CA GLY A 455 26.78 21.94 19.12
C GLY A 455 26.32 21.72 17.67
N LEU A 456 26.50 20.50 17.18
CA LEU A 456 26.07 20.01 15.90
C LEU A 456 25.15 18.79 16.13
N GLU A 457 24.01 18.78 15.52
CA GLU A 457 23.05 17.68 15.57
C GLU A 457 22.95 16.94 14.25
N ALA A 458 22.52 15.68 14.30
CA ALA A 458 22.32 14.84 13.13
C ALA A 458 21.08 13.96 13.25
N VAL A 459 20.47 13.67 12.12
CA VAL A 459 19.33 12.77 12.04
C VAL A 459 19.51 11.77 10.91
N THR A 460 19.05 10.53 11.12
CA THR A 460 18.91 9.52 10.07
C THR A 460 17.45 9.31 9.73
N PHE A 461 17.20 8.79 8.52
CA PHE A 461 15.92 8.27 8.10
C PHE A 461 16.11 6.86 7.55
N GLY A 462 15.11 6.02 7.75
CA GLY A 462 15.14 4.64 7.32
C GLY A 462 13.75 4.07 7.11
N LEU A 463 13.70 2.79 6.82
CA LEU A 463 12.46 2.08 6.56
C LEU A 463 12.56 0.62 7.03
N MET A 464 11.48 0.11 7.61
CA MET A 464 11.27 -1.30 7.86
C MET A 464 10.13 -1.81 6.97
N LEU A 465 10.39 -2.92 6.27
CA LEU A 465 9.37 -3.66 5.54
C LEU A 465 8.91 -4.83 6.43
N SER A 466 7.64 -4.89 6.74
CA SER A 466 7.02 -5.98 7.52
C SER A 466 6.86 -7.27 6.69
#